data_7b2fcd4dd56ab065fbab520184ef1b4d
#
_entry.id   7b2fcd4dd56ab065fbab520184ef1b4d
#
_cell.length_a   1.000
_cell.length_b   1.000
_cell.length_c   1.000
_cell.angle_alpha   90.00
_cell.angle_beta   90.00
_cell.angle_gamma   90.00
#
_symmetry.space_group_name_H-M   'P 1'
#
loop_
_entity.id
_entity.type
_entity.pdbx_description
1 polymer ?
#
loop_
_entity_poly.entity_id
_entity_poly.type
_entity_poly.pdbx_seq_one_letter_code
_entity_poly.pdbx_strand_id
1 'polypeptide(L)'
;MIKKDNFKLKKYLFLFTIIISMQSCKKEKAELISIKPMEFPTNIDINDFKFPEDSTTIYKWLSEKDTVNITKHAWGIWAGLTEPTGQKYNGEELLVYETWFGVKELAEMSANGDVDGGCKTVKKERTELKKPNQFIHSQLHSSNKGVIDTTFQVFETVTYNPSAACFATNNLIFNQSTLDKYKVKDKIGVIPSFPASAITTKPTYFAGNPSKDGLIRVPTWPGIPTPAKNFGTKLWNLYVYADINNKQPKNKKIIPVSSENPSEKEINDATCNLSEFINYKIDAKGAKFLNEHQDKGSSNFKAGDFVLLVAMHVGTKEISNWTWQTFFWSHNPDSPFAPSSQFEANLRPKTLKGAAKNYAVSTAYAMVWPNQPISGGTNTGASPIIAFNPYLEAGLGNIPFKNNLNADYKYGVQTNCMTCHALATQSGTVGYSTDQYISMKDTTYFKNQVQLDFAWSIQGNINKTK
;
A
#
# COMPACT_ATOMS: atom_id res chain seq x y z
N MET A 1 62.75 14.48 -59.02
CA MET A 1 61.57 15.32 -59.28
C MET A 1 60.32 14.48 -59.05
N ILE A 2 59.85 14.24 -57.83
CA ILE A 2 58.54 13.73 -57.38
C ILE A 2 58.60 13.70 -55.87
N LYS A 3 58.23 14.79 -55.16
CA LYS A 3 58.00 14.85 -53.72
C LYS A 3 57.23 16.14 -53.40
N LYS A 4 56.02 16.27 -53.88
CA LYS A 4 55.18 17.41 -53.42
C LYS A 4 53.68 17.15 -53.31
N ASP A 5 53.12 15.97 -53.60
CA ASP A 5 51.69 15.78 -53.65
C ASP A 5 51.06 15.01 -52.46
N ASN A 6 51.90 14.51 -51.54
CA ASN A 6 51.34 13.73 -50.38
C ASN A 6 50.93 14.57 -49.18
N PHE A 7 51.11 15.90 -49.20
CA PHE A 7 50.78 16.73 -48.02
C PHE A 7 49.36 17.33 -48.05
N LYS A 8 48.77 17.44 -49.23
CA LYS A 8 47.38 17.95 -49.34
C LYS A 8 46.33 16.90 -49.06
N LEU A 9 46.56 15.62 -49.31
CA LEU A 9 45.59 14.56 -49.07
C LEU A 9 45.40 14.26 -47.56
N LYS A 10 46.46 14.41 -46.77
CA LYS A 10 46.36 14.23 -45.29
C LYS A 10 45.59 15.34 -44.57
N LYS A 11 45.54 16.56 -45.09
CA LYS A 11 44.77 17.67 -44.52
C LYS A 11 43.27 17.51 -44.75
N TYR A 12 42.84 16.94 -45.85
CA TYR A 12 41.42 16.71 -46.13
C TYR A 12 40.88 15.49 -45.36
N LEU A 13 41.71 14.48 -45.12
CA LEU A 13 41.30 13.31 -44.33
C LEU A 13 41.12 13.66 -42.84
N PHE A 14 41.95 14.60 -42.32
CA PHE A 14 41.84 15.05 -40.91
C PHE A 14 40.66 15.99 -40.69
N LEU A 15 40.25 16.77 -41.70
CA LEU A 15 39.07 17.63 -41.61
C LEU A 15 37.77 16.82 -41.70
N PHE A 16 37.77 15.70 -42.45
CA PHE A 16 36.58 14.83 -42.56
C PHE A 16 36.33 14.00 -41.28
N THR A 17 37.38 13.63 -40.54
CA THR A 17 37.27 12.89 -39.27
C THR A 17 36.77 13.80 -38.13
N ILE A 18 37.04 15.11 -38.18
CA ILE A 18 36.56 16.07 -37.16
C ILE A 18 35.09 16.42 -37.39
N ILE A 19 34.59 16.37 -38.62
CA ILE A 19 33.16 16.65 -38.93
C ILE A 19 32.26 15.48 -38.53
N ILE A 20 32.75 14.23 -38.54
CA ILE A 20 31.97 13.04 -38.12
C ILE A 20 31.87 12.95 -36.58
N SER A 21 32.82 13.55 -35.83
CA SER A 21 32.76 13.52 -34.35
C SER A 21 31.86 14.59 -33.73
N MET A 22 31.28 15.51 -34.51
CA MET A 22 30.35 16.54 -34.02
C MET A 22 28.85 16.20 -34.22
N GLN A 23 28.50 15.02 -34.70
CA GLN A 23 27.10 14.63 -34.90
C GLN A 23 26.52 13.71 -33.83
N SER A 24 27.19 13.55 -32.69
CA SER A 24 26.64 12.69 -31.63
C SER A 24 26.55 13.41 -30.28
N CYS A 25 25.74 14.46 -30.23
CA CYS A 25 25.13 14.91 -28.99
C CYS A 25 23.83 15.65 -29.36
N LYS A 26 22.87 14.93 -29.92
CA LYS A 26 21.49 15.27 -29.67
C LYS A 26 21.27 14.94 -28.23
N LYS A 27 21.33 15.94 -27.34
CA LYS A 27 20.62 15.85 -26.06
C LYS A 27 19.18 15.48 -26.42
N GLU A 28 18.80 14.23 -26.19
CA GLU A 28 17.38 13.91 -26.09
C GLU A 28 16.81 14.94 -25.14
N LYS A 29 15.94 15.79 -25.64
CA LYS A 29 15.10 16.60 -24.78
C LYS A 29 14.39 15.59 -23.87
N ALA A 30 14.73 15.56 -22.60
CA ALA A 30 13.99 14.80 -21.63
C ALA A 30 12.52 15.17 -21.86
N GLU A 31 11.74 14.21 -22.28
CA GLU A 31 10.31 14.36 -22.48
C GLU A 31 9.78 14.84 -21.12
N LEU A 32 9.17 16.02 -21.10
CA LEU A 32 8.58 16.54 -19.87
C LEU A 32 7.45 15.57 -19.49
N ILE A 33 7.74 14.68 -18.56
CA ILE A 33 6.79 13.72 -18.04
C ILE A 33 5.69 14.52 -17.33
N SER A 34 4.47 14.34 -17.80
CA SER A 34 3.27 14.94 -17.17
C SER A 34 2.39 13.81 -16.66
N ILE A 35 2.21 13.73 -15.33
CA ILE A 35 1.40 12.72 -14.67
C ILE A 35 0.17 13.39 -14.08
N LYS A 36 -0.99 12.96 -14.56
CA LYS A 36 -2.29 13.41 -14.07
C LYS A 36 -2.82 12.42 -13.04
N PRO A 37 -3.20 12.86 -11.84
CA PRO A 37 -3.90 12.01 -10.89
C PRO A 37 -5.20 11.49 -11.51
N MET A 38 -5.37 10.18 -11.53
CA MET A 38 -6.54 9.53 -12.12
C MET A 38 -7.67 9.46 -11.10
N GLU A 39 -8.89 9.79 -11.52
CA GLU A 39 -10.07 9.41 -10.73
C GLU A 39 -10.21 7.88 -10.73
N PHE A 40 -10.91 7.33 -9.75
CA PHE A 40 -11.20 5.91 -9.76
C PHE A 40 -12.08 5.58 -10.97
N PRO A 41 -11.77 4.53 -11.76
CA PRO A 41 -12.49 4.22 -12.98
C PRO A 41 -13.97 3.88 -12.72
N THR A 42 -14.86 4.40 -13.53
CA THR A 42 -16.31 4.12 -13.46
C THR A 42 -16.71 2.88 -14.27
N ASN A 43 -15.88 2.46 -15.22
CA ASN A 43 -16.16 1.37 -16.15
C ASN A 43 -15.26 0.16 -15.86
N ILE A 44 -15.46 -0.44 -14.68
CA ILE A 44 -14.77 -1.68 -14.32
C ILE A 44 -15.57 -2.86 -14.92
N ASP A 45 -14.91 -3.70 -15.69
CA ASP A 45 -15.51 -4.88 -16.32
C ASP A 45 -15.77 -6.01 -15.31
N ILE A 46 -16.65 -5.73 -14.37
CA ILE A 46 -17.14 -6.67 -13.35
C ILE A 46 -18.64 -6.46 -13.22
N ASN A 47 -19.40 -7.53 -13.43
CA ASN A 47 -20.84 -7.49 -13.33
C ASN A 47 -21.29 -6.98 -11.96
N ASP A 48 -22.25 -6.05 -11.97
CA ASP A 48 -22.88 -5.47 -10.80
C ASP A 48 -21.93 -4.68 -9.86
N PHE A 49 -20.69 -4.43 -10.27
CA PHE A 49 -19.77 -3.57 -9.53
C PHE A 49 -20.08 -2.10 -9.77
N LYS A 50 -20.14 -1.34 -8.68
CA LYS A 50 -20.32 0.10 -8.71
C LYS A 50 -19.42 0.74 -7.63
N PHE A 51 -18.87 1.89 -7.94
CA PHE A 51 -18.13 2.70 -6.97
C PHE A 51 -18.45 4.21 -7.17
N PRO A 52 -18.78 4.97 -6.11
CA PRO A 52 -19.13 4.44 -4.80
C PRO A 52 -20.45 3.63 -4.83
N GLU A 53 -20.50 2.56 -4.04
CA GLU A 53 -21.72 1.80 -3.84
C GLU A 53 -22.64 2.56 -2.85
N ASP A 54 -23.93 2.33 -2.97
CA ASP A 54 -24.88 2.91 -2.05
C ASP A 54 -24.74 2.30 -0.63
N SER A 55 -24.65 3.16 0.38
CA SER A 55 -24.46 2.71 1.75
C SER A 55 -25.60 1.79 2.24
N THR A 56 -26.82 1.97 1.75
CA THR A 56 -27.96 1.09 2.08
C THR A 56 -27.77 -0.31 1.49
N THR A 57 -27.18 -0.41 0.31
CA THR A 57 -26.82 -1.69 -0.32
C THR A 57 -25.76 -2.41 0.51
N ILE A 58 -24.70 -1.72 0.93
CA ILE A 58 -23.64 -2.31 1.77
C ILE A 58 -24.19 -2.74 3.13
N TYR A 59 -25.03 -1.91 3.77
CA TYR A 59 -25.67 -2.29 5.04
C TYR A 59 -26.61 -3.48 4.89
N LYS A 60 -27.27 -3.63 3.75
CA LYS A 60 -28.06 -4.83 3.44
C LYS A 60 -27.16 -6.06 3.37
N TRP A 61 -26.05 -6.02 2.62
CA TRP A 61 -25.09 -7.12 2.57
C TRP A 61 -24.59 -7.53 3.98
N LEU A 62 -24.32 -6.52 4.83
CA LEU A 62 -23.88 -6.78 6.19
C LEU A 62 -24.98 -7.45 7.05
N SER A 63 -26.23 -6.97 6.95
CA SER A 63 -27.35 -7.55 7.70
C SER A 63 -27.68 -8.99 7.28
N GLU A 64 -27.51 -9.29 6.00
CA GLU A 64 -27.75 -10.61 5.40
C GLU A 64 -26.50 -11.52 5.47
N LYS A 65 -25.36 -11.02 5.93
CA LYS A 65 -24.05 -11.70 5.88
C LYS A 65 -23.68 -12.13 4.46
N ASP A 66 -23.99 -11.29 3.47
CA ASP A 66 -23.72 -11.54 2.06
C ASP A 66 -22.22 -11.37 1.75
N THR A 67 -21.43 -12.35 2.17
CA THR A 67 -19.97 -12.36 1.93
C THR A 67 -19.62 -12.43 0.45
N VAL A 68 -20.52 -12.95 -0.39
CA VAL A 68 -20.30 -13.01 -1.85
C VAL A 68 -20.23 -11.60 -2.44
N ASN A 69 -21.23 -10.77 -2.17
CA ASN A 69 -21.25 -9.40 -2.69
C ASN A 69 -20.17 -8.52 -2.05
N ILE A 70 -19.91 -8.67 -0.75
CA ILE A 70 -18.79 -7.99 -0.07
C ILE A 70 -17.45 -8.33 -0.75
N THR A 71 -17.18 -9.61 -1.03
CA THR A 71 -15.92 -10.03 -1.65
C THR A 71 -15.83 -9.58 -3.11
N LYS A 72 -16.91 -9.69 -3.88
CA LYS A 72 -16.95 -9.16 -5.26
C LYS A 72 -16.70 -7.66 -5.31
N HIS A 73 -17.29 -6.90 -4.38
CA HIS A 73 -17.08 -5.47 -4.28
C HIS A 73 -15.60 -5.14 -3.98
N ALA A 74 -14.97 -5.84 -3.02
CA ALA A 74 -13.54 -5.67 -2.74
C ALA A 74 -12.67 -5.97 -3.96
N TRP A 75 -12.99 -7.02 -4.73
CA TRP A 75 -12.29 -7.31 -5.98
C TRP A 75 -12.51 -6.23 -7.05
N GLY A 76 -13.69 -5.62 -7.09
CA GLY A 76 -13.97 -4.48 -7.98
C GLY A 76 -13.11 -3.26 -7.63
N ILE A 77 -12.97 -2.97 -6.33
CA ILE A 77 -12.05 -1.92 -5.86
C ILE A 77 -10.61 -2.24 -6.30
N TRP A 78 -10.14 -3.49 -6.13
CA TRP A 78 -8.81 -3.90 -6.56
C TRP A 78 -8.58 -3.75 -8.05
N ALA A 79 -9.57 -4.17 -8.86
CA ALA A 79 -9.50 -4.04 -10.31
C ALA A 79 -9.35 -2.58 -10.74
N GLY A 80 -10.14 -1.67 -10.15
CA GLY A 80 -10.05 -0.24 -10.46
C GLY A 80 -8.72 0.38 -10.03
N LEU A 81 -8.20 0.02 -8.87
CA LEU A 81 -6.91 0.51 -8.39
C LEU A 81 -5.74 0.07 -9.28
N THR A 82 -5.81 -1.16 -9.79
CA THR A 82 -4.75 -1.78 -10.58
C THR A 82 -4.95 -1.67 -12.08
N GLU A 83 -5.94 -0.88 -12.54
CA GLU A 83 -6.11 -0.60 -13.96
C GLU A 83 -4.93 0.23 -14.49
N PRO A 84 -4.32 -0.17 -15.61
CA PRO A 84 -3.28 0.62 -16.28
C PRO A 84 -3.82 1.96 -16.77
N THR A 85 -3.06 3.03 -16.58
CA THR A 85 -3.50 4.40 -16.91
C THR A 85 -3.04 4.88 -18.29
N GLY A 86 -2.16 4.15 -18.97
CA GLY A 86 -1.46 4.61 -20.16
C GLY A 86 -0.38 5.68 -19.87
N GLN A 87 -0.30 6.20 -18.65
CA GLN A 87 0.72 7.15 -18.24
C GLN A 87 2.00 6.42 -17.83
N LYS A 88 3.16 6.99 -18.14
CA LYS A 88 4.45 6.37 -17.82
C LYS A 88 5.29 7.24 -16.90
N TYR A 89 6.03 6.60 -16.02
CA TYR A 89 7.04 7.24 -15.18
C TYR A 89 8.30 6.36 -15.14
N ASN A 90 9.45 6.93 -15.45
CA ASN A 90 10.72 6.21 -15.60
C ASN A 90 10.64 4.99 -16.54
N GLY A 91 9.84 5.11 -17.62
CA GLY A 91 9.65 4.06 -18.62
C GLY A 91 8.62 2.98 -18.24
N GLU A 92 8.08 3.00 -17.03
CA GLU A 92 7.10 2.03 -16.55
C GLU A 92 5.69 2.62 -16.58
N GLU A 93 4.71 1.81 -16.97
CA GLU A 93 3.31 2.21 -16.98
C GLU A 93 2.76 2.29 -15.54
N LEU A 94 2.03 3.38 -15.24
CA LEU A 94 1.44 3.60 -13.94
C LEU A 94 0.04 2.98 -13.83
N LEU A 95 -0.22 2.38 -12.68
CA LEU A 95 -1.56 1.98 -12.27
C LEU A 95 -2.31 3.18 -11.66
N VAL A 96 -3.62 3.10 -11.58
CA VAL A 96 -4.47 4.20 -11.08
C VAL A 96 -4.00 4.71 -9.72
N TYR A 97 -3.85 3.84 -8.71
CA TYR A 97 -3.44 4.25 -7.35
C TYR A 97 -2.04 4.89 -7.31
N GLU A 98 -1.17 4.57 -8.26
CA GLU A 98 0.19 5.08 -8.31
C GLU A 98 0.25 6.55 -8.75
N THR A 99 -0.81 7.04 -9.37
CA THR A 99 -0.93 8.45 -9.78
C THR A 99 -1.41 9.37 -8.66
N TRP A 100 -1.84 8.83 -7.51
CA TRP A 100 -2.44 9.59 -6.42
C TRP A 100 -1.43 10.33 -5.56
N PHE A 101 -1.89 11.32 -4.81
CA PHE A 101 -1.05 12.08 -3.91
C PHE A 101 -0.74 11.30 -2.64
N GLY A 102 0.52 11.32 -2.25
CA GLY A 102 0.96 10.78 -0.97
C GLY A 102 0.56 11.70 0.18
N VAL A 103 0.28 11.11 1.33
CA VAL A 103 -0.15 11.84 2.55
C VAL A 103 0.85 12.91 2.97
N LYS A 104 2.16 12.69 2.79
CA LYS A 104 3.19 13.71 3.08
C LYS A 104 3.09 14.92 2.16
N GLU A 105 2.82 14.69 0.86
CA GLU A 105 2.61 15.78 -0.10
C GLU A 105 1.39 16.63 0.30
N LEU A 106 0.30 15.94 0.72
CA LEU A 106 -0.92 16.63 1.18
C LEU A 106 -0.69 17.42 2.47
N ALA A 107 0.09 16.89 3.39
CA ALA A 107 0.46 17.60 4.61
C ALA A 107 1.32 18.85 4.31
N GLU A 108 2.31 18.73 3.40
CA GLU A 108 3.12 19.89 2.95
C GLU A 108 2.26 20.95 2.27
N MET A 109 1.33 20.55 1.39
CA MET A 109 0.37 21.48 0.76
C MET A 109 -0.49 22.20 1.80
N SER A 110 -0.99 21.47 2.80
CA SER A 110 -1.77 22.04 3.90
C SER A 110 -0.97 23.02 4.75
N ALA A 111 0.33 22.74 5.00
CA ALA A 111 1.22 23.62 5.75
C ALA A 111 1.48 24.96 5.04
N ASN A 112 1.52 24.95 3.72
CA ASN A 112 1.76 26.11 2.89
C ASN A 112 0.51 26.98 2.71
N GLY A 113 -0.63 26.59 3.28
CA GLY A 113 -1.88 27.34 3.21
C GLY A 113 -2.49 27.40 1.80
N ASP A 114 -2.17 26.47 0.94
CA ASP A 114 -2.65 26.39 -0.46
C ASP A 114 -4.12 25.92 -0.51
N VAL A 115 -5.00 26.69 0.15
CA VAL A 115 -6.41 26.37 0.37
C VAL A 115 -7.24 26.61 -0.89
N ASP A 116 -7.00 27.73 -1.58
CA ASP A 116 -7.79 28.13 -2.76
C ASP A 116 -7.56 27.20 -3.96
N GLY A 117 -6.49 26.43 -3.93
CA GLY A 117 -6.12 25.50 -4.96
C GLY A 117 -6.33 24.03 -4.61
N GLY A 118 -6.73 23.66 -3.39
CA GLY A 118 -6.68 22.29 -2.91
C GLY A 118 -7.22 21.27 -3.89
N CYS A 119 -8.49 21.37 -4.29
CA CYS A 119 -9.05 20.49 -5.31
C CYS A 119 -8.47 20.71 -6.71
N LYS A 120 -8.07 21.92 -7.06
CA LYS A 120 -7.43 22.22 -8.35
C LYS A 120 -6.02 21.69 -8.37
N THR A 121 -5.27 21.85 -7.28
CA THR A 121 -3.88 21.41 -7.16
C THR A 121 -3.77 19.90 -7.18
N VAL A 122 -4.60 19.16 -6.44
CA VAL A 122 -4.60 17.69 -6.45
C VAL A 122 -5.09 17.07 -7.75
N LYS A 123 -5.61 17.87 -8.68
CA LYS A 123 -5.98 17.45 -10.04
C LYS A 123 -4.99 17.92 -11.10
N LYS A 124 -3.98 18.74 -10.73
CA LYS A 124 -2.96 19.20 -11.68
C LYS A 124 -2.01 18.08 -12.07
N GLU A 125 -1.52 18.21 -13.27
CA GLU A 125 -0.42 17.40 -13.77
C GLU A 125 0.86 17.65 -12.96
N ARG A 126 1.60 16.59 -12.72
CA ARG A 126 2.88 16.59 -12.02
C ARG A 126 3.99 16.11 -12.92
N THR A 127 5.13 16.72 -12.82
CA THR A 127 6.34 16.32 -13.56
C THR A 127 7.17 15.29 -12.81
N GLU A 128 6.84 15.03 -11.55
CA GLU A 128 7.56 14.09 -10.69
C GLU A 128 6.59 13.36 -9.77
N LEU A 129 6.76 12.05 -9.66
CA LEU A 129 6.17 11.25 -8.58
C LEU A 129 7.20 11.10 -7.47
N LYS A 130 6.80 11.45 -6.24
CA LYS A 130 7.66 11.27 -5.07
C LYS A 130 7.62 9.83 -4.54
N LYS A 131 7.48 8.81 -5.42
CA LYS A 131 7.34 7.41 -5.02
C LYS A 131 8.35 6.99 -3.97
N PRO A 132 9.67 7.07 -4.19
CA PRO A 132 10.61 6.67 -3.14
C PRO A 132 10.53 7.56 -1.89
N ASN A 133 10.25 8.86 -2.05
CA ASN A 133 10.14 9.81 -0.93
C ASN A 133 8.84 9.67 -0.14
N GLN A 134 7.86 8.91 -0.65
CA GLN A 134 6.61 8.61 0.04
C GLN A 134 6.72 7.36 0.90
N PHE A 135 7.73 6.53 0.70
CA PHE A 135 7.95 5.36 1.53
C PHE A 135 8.29 5.80 2.94
N ILE A 136 7.53 5.30 3.87
CA ILE A 136 7.75 5.44 5.29
C ILE A 136 8.13 4.06 5.78
N HIS A 137 9.18 3.97 6.57
CA HIS A 137 9.44 2.76 7.33
C HIS A 137 8.20 2.46 8.18
N SER A 138 7.75 1.23 8.20
CA SER A 138 6.53 0.86 8.94
C SER A 138 6.57 1.46 10.34
N GLN A 139 5.52 2.16 10.75
CA GLN A 139 5.44 2.75 12.10
C GLN A 139 5.56 1.71 13.21
N LEU A 140 5.31 0.44 12.90
CA LEU A 140 5.53 -0.69 13.80
C LEU A 140 7.00 -0.83 14.20
N HIS A 141 7.91 -0.41 13.35
CA HIS A 141 9.33 -0.40 13.62
C HIS A 141 9.73 0.65 14.69
N SER A 142 9.03 1.75 14.81
CA SER A 142 9.38 2.81 15.75
C SER A 142 8.89 2.56 17.19
N SER A 143 7.84 1.79 17.38
CA SER A 143 7.20 1.56 18.68
C SER A 143 7.66 0.30 19.41
N ASN A 144 8.21 -0.70 18.70
CA ASN A 144 8.58 -2.01 19.25
C ASN A 144 10.06 -2.37 19.00
N LYS A 145 10.96 -1.64 19.62
CA LYS A 145 12.44 -1.80 19.49
C LYS A 145 13.00 -3.21 19.75
N GLY A 146 12.20 -4.20 20.04
CA GLY A 146 12.67 -5.57 20.33
C GLY A 146 12.14 -6.67 19.40
N VAL A 147 11.24 -6.34 18.44
CA VAL A 147 10.49 -7.33 17.64
C VAL A 147 10.66 -7.13 16.14
N ILE A 148 11.56 -6.26 15.73
CA ILE A 148 11.72 -5.87 14.32
C ILE A 148 12.59 -6.89 13.61
N ASP A 149 12.06 -7.41 12.49
CA ASP A 149 12.86 -8.16 11.54
C ASP A 149 13.69 -7.20 10.68
N THR A 150 14.97 -7.04 11.02
CA THR A 150 15.88 -6.19 10.25
C THR A 150 16.29 -6.79 8.90
N THR A 151 15.94 -8.05 8.64
CA THR A 151 16.25 -8.74 7.38
C THR A 151 15.14 -8.56 6.34
N PHE A 152 13.93 -8.26 6.77
CA PHE A 152 12.79 -7.99 5.90
C PHE A 152 12.44 -6.51 5.95
N GLN A 153 12.88 -5.78 4.92
CA GLN A 153 12.64 -4.35 4.80
C GLN A 153 11.41 -4.09 3.95
N VAL A 154 10.34 -3.65 4.59
CA VAL A 154 9.15 -3.16 3.92
C VAL A 154 9.08 -1.64 3.99
N PHE A 155 8.70 -1.04 2.88
CA PHE A 155 8.49 0.39 2.75
C PHE A 155 7.04 0.63 2.40
N GLU A 156 6.41 1.55 3.09
CA GLU A 156 5.01 1.85 2.91
C GLU A 156 4.78 3.34 2.68
N THR A 157 3.74 3.63 1.95
CA THR A 157 3.22 4.99 1.81
C THR A 157 1.71 4.96 2.02
N VAL A 158 1.11 6.13 2.18
CA VAL A 158 -0.35 6.27 2.13
C VAL A 158 -0.68 7.25 1.01
N THR A 159 -1.60 6.85 0.14
CA THR A 159 -2.08 7.72 -0.93
C THR A 159 -3.58 7.95 -0.85
N TYR A 160 -4.01 9.11 -1.30
CA TYR A 160 -5.39 9.55 -1.32
C TYR A 160 -5.81 9.76 -2.76
N ASN A 161 -6.97 9.22 -3.16
CA ASN A 161 -7.54 9.52 -4.47
C ASN A 161 -7.88 11.02 -4.58
N PRO A 162 -8.14 11.56 -5.77
CA PRO A 162 -8.43 12.99 -5.94
C PRO A 162 -9.55 13.50 -5.03
N SER A 163 -10.60 12.71 -4.79
CA SER A 163 -11.70 13.06 -3.91
C SER A 163 -11.27 13.21 -2.44
N ALA A 164 -10.55 12.22 -1.91
CA ALA A 164 -10.03 12.28 -0.55
C ALA A 164 -8.95 13.37 -0.37
N ALA A 165 -8.09 13.54 -1.37
CA ALA A 165 -7.04 14.56 -1.36
C ALA A 165 -7.62 15.97 -1.38
N CYS A 166 -8.63 16.22 -2.23
CA CYS A 166 -9.37 17.48 -2.27
C CYS A 166 -10.02 17.78 -0.91
N PHE A 167 -10.71 16.83 -0.32
CA PHE A 167 -11.31 17.00 1.00
C PHE A 167 -10.26 17.32 2.05
N ALA A 168 -9.17 16.57 2.09
CA ALA A 168 -8.11 16.75 3.09
C ALA A 168 -7.45 18.13 3.03
N THR A 169 -7.16 18.63 1.81
CA THR A 169 -6.53 19.94 1.59
C THR A 169 -7.48 21.08 1.85
N ASN A 170 -8.74 21.00 1.38
CA ASN A 170 -9.73 22.06 1.61
C ASN A 170 -10.09 22.24 3.08
N ASN A 171 -10.12 21.16 3.84
CA ASN A 171 -10.41 21.20 5.27
C ASN A 171 -9.16 21.39 6.15
N LEU A 172 -7.96 21.46 5.56
CA LEU A 172 -6.68 21.62 6.28
C LEU A 172 -6.49 20.62 7.43
N ILE A 173 -6.97 19.38 7.27
CA ILE A 173 -7.03 18.40 8.36
C ILE A 173 -5.65 17.88 8.79
N PHE A 174 -4.59 18.22 8.06
CA PHE A 174 -3.21 17.94 8.47
C PHE A 174 -2.61 19.05 9.37
N ASN A 175 -3.32 20.15 9.65
CA ASN A 175 -2.81 21.22 10.50
C ASN A 175 -3.31 21.07 11.94
N GLN A 176 -2.39 21.09 12.90
CA GLN A 176 -2.71 21.04 14.33
C GLN A 176 -3.74 22.09 14.73
N SER A 177 -3.54 23.33 14.28
CA SER A 177 -4.45 24.46 14.55
C SER A 177 -5.88 24.25 14.05
N THR A 178 -6.04 23.48 12.96
CA THR A 178 -7.36 23.10 12.46
C THR A 178 -7.98 22.02 13.34
N LEU A 179 -7.23 20.98 13.68
CA LEU A 179 -7.71 19.89 14.52
C LEU A 179 -8.08 20.38 15.93
N ASP A 180 -7.36 21.38 16.45
CA ASP A 180 -7.66 21.98 17.76
C ASP A 180 -9.04 22.66 17.81
N LYS A 181 -9.55 23.14 16.67
CA LYS A 181 -10.91 23.72 16.59
C LYS A 181 -12.01 22.69 16.80
N TYR A 182 -11.72 21.41 16.55
CA TYR A 182 -12.67 20.32 16.78
C TYR A 182 -12.59 19.75 18.20
N LYS A 183 -11.62 20.15 19.03
CA LYS A 183 -11.53 19.74 20.44
C LYS A 183 -12.69 20.34 21.25
N VAL A 184 -13.38 19.48 21.97
CA VAL A 184 -14.47 19.89 22.85
C VAL A 184 -14.19 19.33 24.25
N LYS A 185 -14.10 20.22 25.23
CA LYS A 185 -13.84 19.82 26.63
C LYS A 185 -14.92 18.85 27.10
N ASP A 186 -14.50 17.75 27.72
CA ASP A 186 -15.33 16.69 28.28
C ASP A 186 -16.26 15.97 27.28
N LYS A 187 -16.04 16.16 25.98
CA LYS A 187 -16.81 15.51 24.90
C LYS A 187 -15.85 14.86 23.89
N ILE A 188 -16.44 14.29 22.84
CA ILE A 188 -15.77 13.71 21.68
C ILE A 188 -15.76 14.76 20.59
N GLY A 189 -14.57 15.15 20.13
CA GLY A 189 -14.39 15.95 18.92
C GLY A 189 -14.39 15.05 17.69
N VAL A 190 -14.84 15.58 16.55
CA VAL A 190 -14.89 14.83 15.28
C VAL A 190 -14.55 15.78 14.14
N ILE A 191 -13.66 15.40 13.24
CA ILE A 191 -13.46 16.14 11.98
C ILE A 191 -14.66 15.93 11.05
N PRO A 192 -14.87 16.77 10.03
CA PRO A 192 -15.86 16.49 8.99
C PRO A 192 -15.64 15.13 8.34
N SER A 193 -16.72 14.48 7.94
CA SER A 193 -16.65 13.17 7.28
C SER A 193 -16.12 13.30 5.87
N PHE A 194 -15.25 12.38 5.46
CA PHE A 194 -14.83 12.26 4.06
C PHE A 194 -16.02 12.00 3.13
N PRO A 195 -15.95 12.43 1.87
CA PRO A 195 -17.01 12.12 0.89
C PRO A 195 -17.06 10.64 0.55
N ALA A 196 -18.23 10.13 0.16
CA ALA A 196 -18.44 8.70 -0.16
C ALA A 196 -17.52 8.17 -1.28
N SER A 197 -17.04 9.04 -2.15
CA SER A 197 -16.07 8.72 -3.21
C SER A 197 -14.61 8.73 -2.75
N ALA A 198 -14.33 8.95 -1.47
CA ALA A 198 -12.97 8.93 -0.94
C ALA A 198 -12.42 7.51 -0.87
N ILE A 199 -11.20 7.35 -1.37
CA ILE A 199 -10.39 6.13 -1.25
C ILE A 199 -9.03 6.51 -0.68
N THR A 200 -8.56 5.71 0.28
CA THR A 200 -7.19 5.76 0.76
C THR A 200 -6.53 4.40 0.54
N THR A 201 -5.27 4.41 0.12
CA THR A 201 -4.50 3.17 -0.03
C THR A 201 -3.22 3.25 0.81
N LYS A 202 -2.78 2.10 1.29
CA LYS A 202 -1.49 1.94 1.97
C LYS A 202 -0.72 0.79 1.29
N PRO A 203 -0.12 1.03 0.12
CA PRO A 203 0.74 0.05 -0.51
C PRO A 203 2.01 -0.15 0.31
N THR A 204 2.42 -1.40 0.42
CA THR A 204 3.60 -1.85 1.15
C THR A 204 4.47 -2.64 0.19
N TYR A 205 5.71 -2.20 0.06
CA TYR A 205 6.67 -2.75 -0.88
C TYR A 205 7.81 -3.43 -0.14
N PHE A 206 8.21 -4.58 -0.65
CA PHE A 206 9.48 -5.22 -0.32
C PHE A 206 10.55 -4.73 -1.29
N ALA A 207 11.65 -4.21 -0.76
CA ALA A 207 12.79 -3.81 -1.58
C ALA A 207 13.82 -4.94 -1.60
N GLY A 208 14.17 -5.41 -2.78
CA GLY A 208 15.05 -6.55 -2.96
C GLY A 208 16.25 -6.27 -3.86
N ASN A 209 17.43 -6.76 -3.43
CA ASN A 209 18.63 -6.76 -4.25
C ASN A 209 18.70 -8.09 -5.00
N PRO A 210 18.78 -8.09 -6.34
CA PRO A 210 18.99 -9.30 -7.10
C PRO A 210 20.34 -9.95 -6.78
N SER A 211 20.36 -11.27 -6.66
CA SER A 211 21.60 -12.07 -6.64
C SER A 211 22.36 -11.93 -7.98
N LYS A 212 23.54 -12.55 -8.07
CA LYS A 212 24.29 -12.61 -9.35
C LYS A 212 23.50 -13.29 -10.46
N ASP A 213 22.60 -14.20 -10.11
CA ASP A 213 21.76 -14.93 -11.05
C ASP A 213 20.46 -14.19 -11.39
N GLY A 214 20.28 -12.98 -10.85
CA GLY A 214 19.10 -12.16 -11.10
C GLY A 214 17.86 -12.58 -10.30
N LEU A 215 18.04 -13.25 -9.17
CA LEU A 215 16.96 -13.72 -8.30
C LEU A 215 16.84 -12.83 -7.05
N ILE A 216 15.64 -12.40 -6.73
CA ILE A 216 15.31 -11.71 -5.48
C ILE A 216 14.61 -12.71 -4.55
N ARG A 217 15.19 -12.99 -3.38
CA ARG A 217 14.55 -13.83 -2.35
C ARG A 217 13.48 -13.03 -1.61
N VAL A 218 12.24 -13.50 -1.67
CA VAL A 218 11.07 -12.81 -1.10
C VAL A 218 10.39 -13.72 -0.08
N PRO A 219 10.23 -13.31 1.19
CA PRO A 219 9.43 -14.06 2.15
C PRO A 219 7.98 -14.14 1.68
N THR A 220 7.35 -15.30 1.82
CA THR A 220 5.94 -15.51 1.47
C THR A 220 5.16 -16.04 2.65
N TRP A 221 3.90 -15.62 2.77
CA TRP A 221 3.03 -15.98 3.90
C TRP A 221 2.77 -17.48 3.97
N PRO A 222 3.09 -18.14 5.10
CA PRO A 222 2.88 -19.58 5.28
C PRO A 222 1.54 -19.96 5.93
N GLY A 223 0.67 -18.97 6.23
CA GLY A 223 -0.58 -19.20 6.96
C GLY A 223 -0.48 -18.87 8.46
N ILE A 224 -1.62 -18.85 9.13
CA ILE A 224 -1.73 -18.59 10.57
C ILE A 224 -1.13 -19.77 11.34
N PRO A 225 -0.20 -19.52 12.28
CA PRO A 225 0.36 -20.59 13.11
C PRO A 225 -0.67 -21.13 14.09
N THR A 226 -0.55 -22.39 14.46
CA THR A 226 -1.37 -23.05 15.49
C THR A 226 -0.50 -23.46 16.67
N PRO A 227 -0.73 -22.97 17.88
CA PRO A 227 -1.71 -21.93 18.26
C PRO A 227 -1.35 -20.55 17.66
N ALA A 228 -2.34 -19.67 17.58
CA ALA A 228 -2.12 -18.30 17.11
C ALA A 228 -1.10 -17.59 18.01
N LYS A 229 -0.17 -16.86 17.36
CA LYS A 229 0.90 -16.11 18.06
C LYS A 229 1.39 -14.97 17.16
N ASN A 230 2.25 -14.09 17.68
CA ASN A 230 3.05 -13.20 16.85
C ASN A 230 3.78 -14.02 15.79
N PHE A 231 3.59 -13.66 14.53
CA PHE A 231 4.14 -14.41 13.41
C PHE A 231 4.60 -13.49 12.29
N GLY A 232 5.49 -12.54 12.63
CA GLY A 232 6.11 -11.66 11.66
C GLY A 232 7.01 -12.39 10.67
N THR A 233 7.39 -11.70 9.61
CA THR A 233 8.13 -12.25 8.47
C THR A 233 9.40 -13.01 8.83
N LYS A 234 10.08 -12.61 9.91
CA LYS A 234 11.27 -13.30 10.46
C LYS A 234 10.98 -14.76 10.87
N LEU A 235 9.75 -15.06 11.24
CA LEU A 235 9.33 -16.38 11.70
C LEU A 235 8.75 -17.24 10.59
N TRP A 236 8.53 -16.68 9.39
CA TRP A 236 7.82 -17.40 8.33
C TRP A 236 8.63 -18.57 7.76
N ASN A 237 9.92 -18.47 7.73
CA ASN A 237 10.79 -19.52 7.17
C ASN A 237 10.24 -20.13 5.85
N LEU A 238 9.65 -19.29 4.99
CA LEU A 238 9.09 -19.67 3.71
C LEU A 238 9.39 -18.60 2.67
N TYR A 239 10.01 -18.97 1.56
CA TYR A 239 10.50 -18.01 0.58
C TYR A 239 10.18 -18.43 -0.84
N VAL A 240 10.04 -17.46 -1.71
CA VAL A 240 10.06 -17.60 -3.17
C VAL A 240 11.21 -16.78 -3.75
N TYR A 241 11.51 -16.99 -5.02
CA TYR A 241 12.51 -16.21 -5.74
C TYR A 241 11.85 -15.52 -6.94
N ALA A 242 11.98 -14.19 -7.03
CA ALA A 242 11.51 -13.42 -8.17
C ALA A 242 12.65 -13.28 -9.19
N ASP A 243 12.48 -13.84 -10.38
CA ASP A 243 13.43 -13.75 -11.49
C ASP A 243 13.23 -12.42 -12.24
N ILE A 244 14.20 -11.50 -12.10
CA ILE A 244 14.15 -10.19 -12.75
C ILE A 244 14.20 -10.27 -14.28
N ASN A 245 14.64 -11.39 -14.83
CA ASN A 245 14.73 -11.61 -16.27
C ASN A 245 13.44 -12.21 -16.87
N ASN A 246 12.47 -12.57 -16.04
CA ASN A 246 11.19 -13.15 -16.43
C ASN A 246 11.30 -14.39 -17.34
N LYS A 247 12.24 -15.29 -17.02
CA LYS A 247 12.52 -16.49 -17.84
C LYS A 247 11.69 -17.71 -17.46
N GLN A 248 10.88 -17.62 -16.38
CA GLN A 248 10.08 -18.75 -15.93
C GLN A 248 8.89 -19.02 -16.86
N PRO A 249 8.49 -20.27 -17.05
CA PRO A 249 7.28 -20.60 -17.81
C PRO A 249 6.04 -19.93 -17.23
N LYS A 250 5.13 -19.47 -18.08
CA LYS A 250 3.84 -18.93 -17.64
C LYS A 250 3.05 -20.03 -16.92
N ASN A 251 2.35 -19.63 -15.84
CA ASN A 251 1.52 -20.52 -15.01
C ASN A 251 2.30 -21.68 -14.36
N LYS A 252 3.59 -21.50 -14.14
CA LYS A 252 4.40 -22.46 -13.38
C LYS A 252 3.84 -22.55 -11.95
N LYS A 253 3.67 -23.78 -11.47
CA LYS A 253 3.33 -24.02 -10.05
C LYS A 253 4.55 -23.63 -9.21
N ILE A 254 4.38 -22.68 -8.31
CA ILE A 254 5.43 -22.22 -7.40
C ILE A 254 5.37 -23.10 -6.14
N ILE A 255 6.51 -23.67 -5.76
CA ILE A 255 6.66 -24.46 -4.54
C ILE A 255 7.65 -23.70 -3.66
N PRO A 256 7.17 -22.92 -2.67
CA PRO A 256 8.06 -22.15 -1.80
C PRO A 256 9.04 -23.04 -1.04
N VAL A 257 10.20 -22.50 -0.76
CA VAL A 257 11.27 -23.19 -0.03
C VAL A 257 11.33 -22.76 1.42
N SER A 258 11.56 -23.71 2.34
CA SER A 258 11.74 -23.47 3.76
C SER A 258 13.18 -23.70 4.26
N SER A 259 14.06 -24.19 3.42
CA SER A 259 15.47 -24.43 3.74
C SER A 259 16.27 -23.14 3.74
N GLU A 260 17.21 -22.99 4.70
CA GLU A 260 18.21 -21.90 4.69
C GLU A 260 19.23 -22.09 3.56
N ASN A 261 19.51 -23.34 3.17
CA ASN A 261 20.41 -23.71 2.10
C ASN A 261 19.71 -24.60 1.08
N PRO A 262 18.82 -24.03 0.25
CA PRO A 262 18.05 -24.78 -0.72
C PRO A 262 18.97 -25.31 -1.85
N SER A 263 18.63 -26.49 -2.37
CA SER A 263 19.23 -27.03 -3.58
C SER A 263 18.82 -26.23 -4.81
N GLU A 264 19.57 -26.34 -5.90
CA GLU A 264 19.23 -25.70 -7.19
C GLU A 264 17.81 -26.07 -7.65
N LYS A 265 17.40 -27.32 -7.44
CA LYS A 265 16.06 -27.78 -7.78
C LYS A 265 14.99 -27.05 -6.96
N GLU A 266 15.19 -26.92 -5.64
CA GLU A 266 14.26 -26.20 -4.74
C GLU A 266 14.20 -24.73 -5.11
N ILE A 267 15.32 -24.08 -5.40
CA ILE A 267 15.35 -22.71 -5.89
C ILE A 267 14.55 -22.60 -7.19
N ASN A 268 14.80 -23.49 -8.15
CA ASN A 268 14.06 -23.48 -9.41
C ASN A 268 12.55 -23.67 -9.16
N ASP A 269 12.13 -24.63 -8.36
CA ASP A 269 10.71 -24.89 -8.07
C ASP A 269 10.04 -23.69 -7.36
N ALA A 270 10.79 -22.92 -6.55
CA ALA A 270 10.31 -21.74 -5.85
C ALA A 270 10.41 -20.43 -6.65
N THR A 271 10.99 -20.45 -7.87
CA THR A 271 11.20 -19.25 -8.67
C THR A 271 9.96 -18.92 -9.50
N CYS A 272 9.49 -17.68 -9.39
CA CYS A 272 8.47 -17.06 -10.23
C CYS A 272 9.07 -15.89 -11.03
N ASN A 273 8.34 -15.38 -12.01
CA ASN A 273 8.75 -14.18 -12.72
C ASN A 273 8.55 -12.92 -11.87
N LEU A 274 9.43 -11.92 -12.00
CA LEU A 274 9.25 -10.62 -11.38
C LEU A 274 7.91 -9.98 -11.79
N SER A 275 7.48 -10.20 -13.03
CA SER A 275 6.20 -9.73 -13.56
C SER A 275 4.96 -10.35 -12.90
N GLU A 276 5.13 -11.30 -11.98
CA GLU A 276 4.05 -11.81 -11.15
C GLU A 276 3.79 -10.96 -9.90
N PHE A 277 4.65 -9.98 -9.64
CA PHE A 277 4.43 -8.91 -8.68
C PHE A 277 4.10 -7.61 -9.40
N ILE A 278 3.24 -6.78 -8.80
CA ILE A 278 3.23 -5.35 -9.12
C ILE A 278 4.56 -4.82 -8.60
N ASN A 279 5.37 -4.26 -9.47
CA ASN A 279 6.74 -3.87 -9.14
C ASN A 279 7.17 -2.64 -9.93
N TYR A 280 8.23 -1.99 -9.50
CA TYR A 280 8.93 -0.99 -10.30
C TYR A 280 10.42 -0.97 -9.99
N LYS A 281 11.18 -0.51 -10.98
CA LYS A 281 12.62 -0.33 -10.87
C LYS A 281 12.93 1.00 -10.21
N ILE A 282 13.83 0.99 -9.21
CA ILE A 282 14.23 2.22 -8.52
C ILE A 282 15.31 2.97 -9.30
N ASP A 283 15.23 4.29 -9.29
CA ASP A 283 16.28 5.18 -9.78
C ASP A 283 17.33 5.49 -8.69
N ALA A 284 18.32 6.31 -9.02
CA ALA A 284 19.37 6.69 -8.06
C ALA A 284 18.82 7.45 -6.84
N LYS A 285 17.76 8.26 -7.03
CA LYS A 285 17.09 9.00 -5.96
C LYS A 285 16.33 8.07 -5.02
N GLY A 286 15.62 7.09 -5.59
CA GLY A 286 14.95 6.04 -4.85
C GLY A 286 15.92 5.17 -4.06
N ALA A 287 17.02 4.74 -4.66
CA ALA A 287 18.05 3.98 -3.98
C ALA A 287 18.64 4.73 -2.78
N LYS A 288 18.94 6.02 -2.96
CA LYS A 288 19.41 6.88 -1.87
C LYS A 288 18.39 6.94 -0.73
N PHE A 289 17.11 7.21 -1.06
CA PHE A 289 16.05 7.25 -0.07
C PHE A 289 15.92 5.93 0.71
N LEU A 290 15.91 4.78 0.03
CA LEU A 290 15.82 3.48 0.67
C LEU A 290 17.01 3.22 1.60
N ASN A 291 18.23 3.56 1.18
CA ASN A 291 19.43 3.40 1.99
C ASN A 291 19.44 4.29 3.26
N GLU A 292 18.85 5.48 3.18
CA GLU A 292 18.76 6.41 4.32
C GLU A 292 17.69 6.00 5.34
N HIS A 293 16.64 5.27 4.91
CA HIS A 293 15.47 4.97 5.74
C HIS A 293 15.34 3.50 6.15
N GLN A 294 16.29 2.65 5.75
CA GLN A 294 16.34 1.25 6.20
C GLN A 294 17.06 1.11 7.55
N ASP A 295 16.90 -0.04 8.19
CA ASP A 295 17.68 -0.39 9.37
C ASP A 295 19.14 -0.66 8.98
N LYS A 296 20.06 -0.27 9.85
CA LYS A 296 21.50 -0.38 9.58
C LYS A 296 21.90 -1.82 9.23
N GLY A 297 22.61 -1.97 8.13
CA GLY A 297 23.21 -3.24 7.70
C GLY A 297 22.29 -4.19 6.96
N SER A 298 21.07 -3.77 6.62
CA SER A 298 20.12 -4.66 5.95
C SER A 298 20.40 -4.84 4.46
N SER A 299 20.63 -3.77 3.70
CA SER A 299 20.87 -3.85 2.25
C SER A 299 21.58 -2.60 1.73
N ASN A 300 22.19 -2.70 0.56
CA ASN A 300 22.76 -1.56 -0.16
C ASN A 300 22.07 -1.45 -1.52
N PHE A 301 21.00 -0.66 -1.57
CA PHE A 301 20.20 -0.45 -2.77
C PHE A 301 20.92 0.45 -3.77
N LYS A 302 20.77 0.15 -5.05
CA LYS A 302 21.31 0.92 -6.17
C LYS A 302 20.24 1.15 -7.25
N ALA A 303 20.47 2.11 -8.11
CA ALA A 303 19.63 2.29 -9.29
C ALA A 303 19.60 1.00 -10.12
N GLY A 304 18.40 0.58 -10.51
CA GLY A 304 18.17 -0.67 -11.22
C GLY A 304 17.69 -1.83 -10.33
N ASP A 305 17.77 -1.72 -9.01
CA ASP A 305 17.11 -2.65 -8.09
C ASP A 305 15.59 -2.46 -8.12
N PHE A 306 14.85 -3.38 -7.51
CA PHE A 306 13.40 -3.43 -7.60
C PHE A 306 12.71 -3.32 -6.24
N VAL A 307 11.50 -2.75 -6.27
CA VAL A 307 10.53 -2.87 -5.19
C VAL A 307 9.30 -3.62 -5.69
N LEU A 308 8.84 -4.56 -4.88
CA LEU A 308 7.74 -5.47 -5.16
C LEU A 308 6.59 -5.16 -4.21
N LEU A 309 5.41 -4.89 -4.73
CA LEU A 309 4.22 -4.73 -3.89
C LEU A 309 3.89 -6.08 -3.26
N VAL A 310 4.00 -6.18 -1.96
CA VAL A 310 3.67 -7.40 -1.21
C VAL A 310 2.34 -7.29 -0.50
N ALA A 311 1.89 -6.06 -0.22
CA ALA A 311 0.66 -5.79 0.51
C ALA A 311 0.04 -4.44 0.12
N MET A 312 -1.28 -4.31 0.29
CA MET A 312 -1.96 -3.03 0.19
C MET A 312 -3.23 -3.03 1.04
N HIS A 313 -3.31 -2.11 2.01
CA HIS A 313 -4.59 -1.78 2.62
C HIS A 313 -5.34 -0.76 1.78
N VAL A 314 -6.65 -0.91 1.72
CA VAL A 314 -7.55 0.03 1.04
C VAL A 314 -8.75 0.30 1.93
N GLY A 315 -9.02 1.57 2.17
CA GLY A 315 -10.26 2.04 2.79
C GLY A 315 -11.09 2.84 1.79
N THR A 316 -12.40 2.61 1.75
CA THR A 316 -13.34 3.39 0.94
C THR A 316 -14.46 3.94 1.83
N LYS A 317 -14.85 5.21 1.65
CA LYS A 317 -15.81 5.91 2.54
C LYS A 317 -17.28 5.67 2.19
N GLU A 318 -17.62 4.57 1.60
CA GLU A 318 -18.98 4.27 1.12
C GLU A 318 -19.99 4.09 2.27
N ILE A 319 -19.50 3.75 3.46
CA ILE A 319 -20.28 3.76 4.71
C ILE A 319 -19.58 4.59 5.78
N SER A 320 -20.28 4.93 6.85
CA SER A 320 -19.75 5.80 7.91
C SER A 320 -18.46 5.29 8.55
N ASN A 321 -18.30 3.98 8.72
CA ASN A 321 -17.12 3.34 9.30
C ASN A 321 -16.09 2.94 8.24
N TRP A 322 -16.24 3.41 6.99
CA TRP A 322 -15.52 2.97 5.82
C TRP A 322 -15.71 1.47 5.53
N THR A 323 -15.46 1.04 4.33
CA THR A 323 -15.22 -0.37 4.02
C THR A 323 -13.72 -0.61 3.97
N TRP A 324 -13.29 -1.73 4.49
CA TRP A 324 -11.88 -2.07 4.58
C TRP A 324 -11.61 -3.36 3.85
N GLN A 325 -10.65 -3.33 2.95
CA GLN A 325 -10.13 -4.49 2.25
C GLN A 325 -8.62 -4.43 2.22
N THR A 326 -7.99 -5.58 2.27
CA THR A 326 -6.54 -5.68 2.18
C THR A 326 -6.15 -6.76 1.20
N PHE A 327 -5.13 -6.46 0.43
CA PHE A 327 -4.61 -7.34 -0.61
C PHE A 327 -3.18 -7.72 -0.27
N PHE A 328 -2.80 -8.96 -0.53
CA PHE A 328 -1.44 -9.41 -0.32
C PHE A 328 -1.03 -10.43 -1.38
N TRP A 329 0.23 -10.36 -1.80
CA TRP A 329 0.76 -11.29 -2.79
C TRP A 329 0.75 -12.72 -2.26
N SER A 330 0.36 -13.66 -3.09
CA SER A 330 0.31 -15.09 -2.75
C SER A 330 0.98 -15.92 -3.82
N HIS A 331 1.86 -16.83 -3.42
CA HIS A 331 2.46 -17.81 -4.32
C HIS A 331 1.45 -18.82 -4.87
N ASN A 332 0.32 -18.95 -4.20
CA ASN A 332 -0.81 -19.77 -4.64
C ASN A 332 -2.10 -18.96 -4.57
N PRO A 333 -2.33 -18.06 -5.53
CA PRO A 333 -3.46 -17.13 -5.47
C PRO A 333 -4.82 -17.80 -5.64
N ASP A 334 -4.88 -19.02 -6.15
CA ASP A 334 -6.13 -19.78 -6.31
C ASP A 334 -6.54 -20.55 -5.04
N SER A 335 -5.60 -20.73 -4.11
CA SER A 335 -5.85 -21.32 -2.79
C SER A 335 -4.96 -20.66 -1.75
N PRO A 336 -5.18 -19.36 -1.46
CA PRO A 336 -4.37 -18.61 -0.52
C PRO A 336 -4.60 -19.08 0.91
N PHE A 337 -3.61 -18.83 1.77
CA PHE A 337 -3.76 -19.05 3.20
C PHE A 337 -4.62 -17.95 3.86
N ALA A 338 -5.29 -18.31 4.98
CA ALA A 338 -5.96 -17.33 5.83
C ALA A 338 -5.04 -16.13 6.14
N PRO A 339 -5.56 -14.90 6.17
CA PRO A 339 -6.98 -14.51 6.31
C PRO A 339 -7.81 -14.51 5.01
N SER A 340 -7.29 -14.94 3.90
CA SER A 340 -8.03 -15.21 2.67
C SER A 340 -8.37 -16.70 2.58
N SER A 341 -9.08 -17.09 1.55
CA SER A 341 -9.38 -18.51 1.30
C SER A 341 -9.67 -18.77 -0.19
N GLN A 342 -9.88 -20.03 -0.51
CA GLN A 342 -10.34 -20.42 -1.85
C GLN A 342 -11.70 -19.82 -2.20
N PHE A 343 -12.55 -19.52 -1.22
CA PHE A 343 -13.82 -18.85 -1.44
C PHE A 343 -13.61 -17.44 -2.05
N GLU A 344 -12.77 -16.62 -1.44
CA GLU A 344 -12.42 -15.29 -1.95
C GLU A 344 -11.71 -15.39 -3.31
N ALA A 345 -10.81 -16.35 -3.46
CA ALA A 345 -10.09 -16.59 -4.70
C ALA A 345 -11.02 -16.96 -5.87
N ASN A 346 -12.06 -17.77 -5.63
CA ASN A 346 -13.05 -18.16 -6.64
C ASN A 346 -13.91 -16.99 -7.13
N LEU A 347 -14.02 -15.93 -6.33
CA LEU A 347 -14.75 -14.70 -6.68
C LEU A 347 -13.87 -13.66 -7.38
N ARG A 348 -12.58 -13.94 -7.53
CA ARG A 348 -11.62 -13.05 -8.22
C ARG A 348 -12.02 -12.90 -9.69
N PRO A 349 -12.13 -11.65 -10.21
CA PRO A 349 -12.50 -11.40 -11.60
C PRO A 349 -11.45 -11.97 -12.57
N LYS A 350 -11.89 -12.63 -13.60
CA LYS A 350 -11.01 -13.13 -14.68
C LYS A 350 -10.44 -12.00 -15.54
N THR A 351 -11.02 -10.81 -15.45
CA THR A 351 -10.63 -9.59 -16.17
C THR A 351 -9.43 -8.89 -15.56
N LEU A 352 -8.98 -9.28 -14.35
CA LEU A 352 -7.78 -8.71 -13.73
C LEU A 352 -6.57 -8.85 -14.64
N LYS A 353 -5.83 -7.75 -14.80
CA LYS A 353 -4.68 -7.67 -15.69
C LYS A 353 -3.35 -7.88 -14.95
N GLY A 354 -2.37 -8.38 -15.67
CA GLY A 354 -0.98 -8.48 -15.21
C GLY A 354 -0.83 -9.20 -13.88
N ALA A 355 -0.01 -8.63 -12.99
CA ALA A 355 0.30 -9.16 -11.67
C ALA A 355 -0.87 -9.08 -10.68
N ALA A 356 -1.86 -8.22 -10.91
CA ALA A 356 -2.98 -8.01 -9.97
C ALA A 356 -3.75 -9.31 -9.64
N LYS A 357 -3.73 -10.29 -10.54
CA LYS A 357 -4.35 -11.61 -10.36
C LYS A 357 -3.66 -12.50 -9.34
N ASN A 358 -2.42 -12.17 -8.94
CA ASN A 358 -1.60 -12.98 -8.02
C ASN A 358 -1.75 -12.53 -6.56
N TYR A 359 -2.74 -11.72 -6.27
CA TYR A 359 -3.03 -11.24 -4.91
C TYR A 359 -4.25 -11.97 -4.33
N ALA A 360 -4.22 -12.12 -3.02
CA ALA A 360 -5.33 -12.59 -2.21
C ALA A 360 -5.99 -11.39 -1.51
N VAL A 361 -7.26 -11.53 -1.12
CA VAL A 361 -8.04 -10.48 -0.45
C VAL A 361 -8.55 -10.93 0.90
N SER A 362 -8.61 -10.00 1.86
CA SER A 362 -9.35 -10.14 3.11
C SER A 362 -10.14 -8.87 3.37
N THR A 363 -11.36 -8.98 3.91
CA THR A 363 -12.30 -7.87 4.04
C THR A 363 -12.78 -7.67 5.47
N ALA A 364 -12.94 -6.40 5.88
CA ALA A 364 -13.51 -5.99 7.15
C ALA A 364 -14.55 -4.88 6.89
N TYR A 365 -15.72 -5.25 6.41
CA TYR A 365 -16.84 -4.31 6.21
C TYR A 365 -17.65 -4.13 7.50
N ALA A 366 -17.39 -4.94 8.51
CA ALA A 366 -17.84 -4.78 9.89
C ALA A 366 -16.74 -5.21 10.86
N MET A 367 -16.86 -4.82 12.13
CA MET A 367 -15.91 -5.19 13.18
C MET A 367 -16.20 -6.58 13.72
N VAL A 368 -17.50 -6.90 13.87
CA VAL A 368 -18.00 -8.12 14.51
C VAL A 368 -19.28 -8.61 13.82
N TRP A 369 -19.64 -9.87 14.07
CA TRP A 369 -20.97 -10.42 13.77
C TRP A 369 -21.78 -10.67 15.06
N PRO A 370 -23.08 -10.32 15.12
CA PRO A 370 -23.82 -9.53 14.15
C PRO A 370 -23.25 -8.11 14.05
N ASN A 371 -23.42 -7.47 12.87
CA ASN A 371 -22.98 -6.10 12.66
C ASN A 371 -23.65 -5.17 13.68
N GLN A 372 -22.85 -4.35 14.34
CA GLN A 372 -23.32 -3.44 15.38
C GLN A 372 -23.71 -2.08 14.81
N PRO A 373 -24.66 -1.37 15.41
CA PRO A 373 -25.00 -0.02 15.02
C PRO A 373 -23.82 0.93 15.26
N ILE A 374 -23.65 1.92 14.37
CA ILE A 374 -22.56 2.90 14.40
C ILE A 374 -22.51 3.66 15.72
N SER A 375 -23.64 3.88 16.36
CA SER A 375 -23.80 4.68 17.56
C SER A 375 -24.38 3.88 18.74
N GLY A 376 -23.66 2.90 19.18
CA GLY A 376 -24.07 2.06 20.29
C GLY A 376 -24.10 0.60 19.87
N GLY A 377 -23.81 -0.27 20.78
CA GLY A 377 -23.69 -1.70 20.59
C GLY A 377 -22.93 -2.31 21.73
N THR A 378 -22.79 -3.61 21.72
CA THR A 378 -22.12 -4.33 22.79
C THR A 378 -21.29 -5.47 22.20
N ASN A 379 -20.29 -5.93 22.97
CA ASN A 379 -19.52 -7.12 22.59
C ASN A 379 -20.18 -8.43 23.08
N THR A 380 -21.29 -8.34 23.84
CA THR A 380 -22.02 -9.51 24.35
C THR A 380 -22.68 -10.24 23.17
N GLY A 381 -22.35 -11.52 23.01
CA GLY A 381 -22.86 -12.35 21.91
C GLY A 381 -22.31 -12.01 20.52
N ALA A 382 -21.35 -11.10 20.43
CA ALA A 382 -20.67 -10.79 19.17
C ALA A 382 -19.52 -11.76 18.93
N SER A 383 -19.28 -12.07 17.65
CA SER A 383 -18.10 -12.80 17.17
C SER A 383 -17.22 -11.87 16.34
N PRO A 384 -15.91 -11.81 16.59
CA PRO A 384 -15.02 -10.96 15.83
C PRO A 384 -14.92 -11.39 14.35
N ILE A 385 -14.74 -10.40 13.48
CA ILE A 385 -14.35 -10.64 12.09
C ILE A 385 -12.83 -10.47 12.01
N ILE A 386 -12.14 -11.53 11.64
CA ILE A 386 -10.67 -11.49 11.50
C ILE A 386 -10.32 -11.12 10.07
N ALA A 387 -9.69 -9.93 9.92
CA ALA A 387 -9.22 -9.43 8.64
C ALA A 387 -7.95 -8.60 8.86
N PHE A 388 -6.84 -9.10 8.36
CA PHE A 388 -5.52 -8.49 8.52
C PHE A 388 -4.67 -8.70 7.27
N ASN A 389 -3.57 -7.98 7.15
CA ASN A 389 -2.57 -8.25 6.14
C ASN A 389 -1.36 -8.97 6.74
N PRO A 390 -0.99 -10.13 6.23
CA PRO A 390 0.14 -10.89 6.77
C PRO A 390 1.45 -10.11 6.83
N TYR A 391 1.75 -9.35 5.79
CA TYR A 391 2.99 -8.58 5.70
C TYR A 391 3.05 -7.36 6.63
N LEU A 392 1.91 -6.95 7.18
CA LEU A 392 1.79 -5.77 8.04
C LEU A 392 1.47 -6.14 9.49
N GLU A 393 0.37 -6.88 9.71
CA GLU A 393 -0.14 -7.10 11.06
C GLU A 393 0.33 -8.40 11.69
N ALA A 394 0.70 -9.45 10.93
CA ALA A 394 1.06 -10.74 11.53
C ALA A 394 2.21 -10.66 12.53
N GLY A 395 3.09 -9.67 12.38
CA GLY A 395 4.17 -9.36 13.32
C GLY A 395 3.76 -8.66 14.60
N LEU A 396 2.51 -8.18 14.71
CA LEU A 396 2.01 -7.52 15.91
C LEU A 396 1.82 -8.55 17.02
N GLY A 397 2.42 -8.30 18.18
CA GLY A 397 2.28 -9.14 19.35
C GLY A 397 2.15 -8.31 20.62
N ASN A 398 1.45 -8.82 21.60
CA ASN A 398 1.31 -8.27 22.95
C ASN A 398 1.30 -6.74 23.02
N ILE A 399 0.56 -6.10 22.11
CA ILE A 399 0.34 -4.67 22.19
C ILE A 399 -0.59 -4.49 23.39
N PRO A 400 -0.16 -3.81 24.46
CA PRO A 400 -1.00 -3.61 25.63
C PRO A 400 -2.13 -2.67 25.24
N PHE A 401 -3.27 -3.24 24.87
CA PHE A 401 -4.49 -2.49 24.63
C PHE A 401 -5.09 -2.13 25.98
N LYS A 402 -5.23 -0.83 26.20
CA LYS A 402 -6.01 -0.31 27.30
C LYS A 402 -7.46 -0.77 27.08
N ASN A 403 -7.96 -1.73 27.86
CA ASN A 403 -9.28 -2.31 27.78
C ASN A 403 -9.50 -3.39 26.72
N ASN A 404 -8.51 -4.20 26.39
CA ASN A 404 -8.76 -5.41 25.64
C ASN A 404 -9.70 -6.32 26.47
N LEU A 405 -10.96 -6.46 26.04
CA LEU A 405 -11.98 -7.23 26.73
C LEU A 405 -11.80 -8.74 26.51
N ASN A 406 -11.02 -9.13 25.51
CA ASN A 406 -10.79 -10.52 25.16
C ASN A 406 -9.30 -10.85 25.24
N ALA A 407 -8.90 -11.49 26.35
CA ALA A 407 -7.52 -11.86 26.61
C ALA A 407 -6.94 -12.88 25.61
N ASP A 408 -7.81 -13.57 24.85
CA ASP A 408 -7.40 -14.62 23.92
C ASP A 408 -6.88 -14.06 22.59
N TYR A 409 -7.25 -12.83 22.23
CA TYR A 409 -6.84 -12.17 20.99
C TYR A 409 -5.76 -11.13 21.24
N LYS A 410 -4.51 -11.56 21.16
CA LYS A 410 -3.33 -10.74 21.51
C LYS A 410 -2.42 -10.42 20.34
N TYR A 411 -2.69 -11.00 19.19
CA TYR A 411 -1.75 -11.03 18.08
C TYR A 411 -2.35 -10.45 16.81
N GLY A 412 -1.51 -9.88 15.94
CA GLY A 412 -1.94 -9.31 14.69
C GLY A 412 -2.67 -10.26 13.75
N VAL A 413 -2.40 -11.57 13.87
CA VAL A 413 -3.12 -12.63 13.15
C VAL A 413 -4.59 -12.79 13.59
N GLN A 414 -5.03 -12.00 14.55
CA GLN A 414 -6.40 -11.99 15.10
C GLN A 414 -6.98 -10.58 15.12
N THR A 415 -6.54 -9.71 14.19
CA THR A 415 -6.97 -8.30 14.13
C THR A 415 -8.08 -8.08 13.12
N ASN A 416 -8.72 -6.89 13.21
CA ASN A 416 -9.69 -6.40 12.25
C ASN A 416 -9.33 -4.97 11.84
N CYS A 417 -9.22 -4.73 10.53
CA CYS A 417 -8.84 -3.43 9.98
C CYS A 417 -9.77 -2.30 10.47
N MET A 418 -11.09 -2.50 10.41
CA MET A 418 -12.07 -1.48 10.79
C MET A 418 -11.97 -1.17 12.29
N THR A 419 -11.85 -2.20 13.15
CA THR A 419 -11.72 -2.02 14.61
C THR A 419 -10.47 -1.21 14.96
N CYS A 420 -9.34 -1.54 14.34
CA CYS A 420 -8.09 -0.81 14.54
C CYS A 420 -8.22 0.66 14.07
N HIS A 421 -8.80 0.88 12.88
CA HIS A 421 -8.96 2.21 12.30
C HIS A 421 -10.01 3.07 13.01
N ALA A 422 -11.01 2.47 13.67
CA ALA A 422 -11.98 3.18 14.49
C ALA A 422 -11.34 4.02 15.60
N LEU A 423 -10.18 3.60 16.09
CA LEU A 423 -9.44 4.26 17.17
C LEU A 423 -8.54 5.41 16.68
N ALA A 424 -8.60 5.78 15.40
CA ALA A 424 -7.82 6.89 14.86
C ALA A 424 -8.20 8.23 15.49
N THR A 425 -7.30 8.79 16.30
CA THR A 425 -7.48 10.07 16.99
C THR A 425 -6.26 10.97 16.83
N GLN A 426 -6.47 12.26 17.00
CA GLN A 426 -5.42 13.29 16.89
C GLN A 426 -4.22 13.02 17.82
N SER A 427 -4.48 12.57 19.05
CA SER A 427 -3.42 12.40 20.04
C SER A 427 -2.61 11.11 19.88
N GLY A 428 -3.15 10.11 19.20
CA GLY A 428 -2.55 8.79 19.09
C GLY A 428 -2.47 8.00 20.42
N THR A 429 -3.14 8.48 21.47
CA THR A 429 -3.03 7.89 22.82
C THR A 429 -3.97 6.73 23.06
N VAL A 430 -4.89 6.48 22.14
CA VAL A 430 -5.96 5.48 22.31
C VAL A 430 -5.46 4.04 22.08
N GLY A 431 -4.36 3.87 21.38
CA GLY A 431 -3.80 2.54 21.06
C GLY A 431 -4.59 1.81 19.98
N TYR A 432 -4.29 0.52 19.80
CA TYR A 432 -4.97 -0.34 18.84
C TYR A 432 -5.91 -1.30 19.59
N SER A 433 -7.06 -1.62 18.99
CA SER A 433 -7.90 -2.74 19.40
C SER A 433 -7.97 -3.77 18.30
N THR A 434 -8.27 -5.02 18.63
CA THR A 434 -8.00 -6.10 17.70
C THR A 434 -9.25 -6.81 17.18
N ASP A 435 -10.23 -7.06 18.04
CA ASP A 435 -11.22 -8.13 17.80
C ASP A 435 -12.60 -7.84 18.39
N GLN A 436 -12.91 -6.57 18.57
CA GLN A 436 -14.14 -6.19 19.26
C GLN A 436 -14.87 -5.06 18.52
N TYR A 437 -16.13 -4.90 18.84
CA TYR A 437 -16.91 -3.74 18.44
C TYR A 437 -16.45 -2.49 19.18
N ILE A 438 -16.18 -1.43 18.46
CA ILE A 438 -15.86 -0.08 18.98
C ILE A 438 -16.98 0.86 18.56
N SER A 439 -17.73 1.38 19.53
CA SER A 439 -18.69 2.45 19.28
C SER A 439 -17.97 3.79 19.12
N MET A 440 -18.27 4.52 18.05
CA MET A 440 -17.71 5.86 17.82
C MET A 440 -18.19 6.89 18.87
N LYS A 441 -19.15 6.53 19.72
CA LYS A 441 -19.62 7.33 20.87
C LYS A 441 -19.06 6.88 22.21
N ASP A 442 -18.14 5.90 22.23
CA ASP A 442 -17.59 5.39 23.48
C ASP A 442 -16.63 6.40 24.12
N THR A 443 -17.08 7.00 25.22
CA THR A 443 -16.29 7.99 25.96
C THR A 443 -15.05 7.39 26.65
N THR A 444 -14.98 6.07 26.80
CA THR A 444 -13.81 5.38 27.36
C THR A 444 -12.59 5.56 26.45
N TYR A 445 -12.83 5.55 25.13
CA TYR A 445 -11.77 5.76 24.14
C TYR A 445 -11.64 7.24 23.71
N PHE A 446 -12.76 7.95 23.56
CA PHE A 446 -12.77 9.18 22.78
C PHE A 446 -13.03 10.46 23.56
N LYS A 447 -13.30 10.40 24.89
CA LYS A 447 -13.47 11.61 25.70
C LYS A 447 -12.21 12.50 25.61
N ASN A 448 -12.40 13.78 25.30
CA ASN A 448 -11.32 14.76 25.06
C ASN A 448 -10.40 14.47 23.86
N GLN A 449 -10.79 13.55 22.98
CA GLN A 449 -10.09 13.25 21.73
C GLN A 449 -10.80 13.88 20.54
N VAL A 450 -10.05 14.06 19.44
CA VAL A 450 -10.61 14.37 18.12
C VAL A 450 -10.47 13.12 17.26
N GLN A 451 -11.61 12.54 16.89
CA GLN A 451 -11.66 11.41 15.95
C GLN A 451 -11.30 11.89 14.54
N LEU A 452 -10.50 11.10 13.83
CA LEU A 452 -9.96 11.40 12.50
C LEU A 452 -10.66 10.63 11.37
N ASP A 453 -11.94 10.34 11.55
CA ASP A 453 -12.74 9.61 10.56
C ASP A 453 -12.01 8.35 10.04
N PHE A 454 -11.50 7.53 10.93
CA PHE A 454 -10.74 6.28 10.66
C PHE A 454 -9.37 6.47 10.00
N ALA A 455 -8.92 7.70 9.74
CA ALA A 455 -7.69 7.97 9.00
C ALA A 455 -6.46 8.15 9.91
N TRP A 456 -5.81 7.05 10.34
CA TRP A 456 -4.55 7.07 11.09
C TRP A 456 -3.45 7.85 10.39
N SER A 457 -3.47 7.91 9.06
CA SER A 457 -2.49 8.65 8.26
C SER A 457 -2.48 10.14 8.53
N ILE A 458 -3.59 10.72 9.01
CA ILE A 458 -3.62 12.12 9.44
C ILE A 458 -2.75 12.29 10.68
N GLN A 459 -2.94 11.46 11.71
CA GLN A 459 -2.24 11.55 12.98
C GLN A 459 -0.71 11.50 12.80
N GLY A 460 -0.23 10.61 11.94
CA GLY A 460 1.20 10.46 11.66
C GLY A 460 1.82 11.62 10.86
N ASN A 461 1.02 12.55 10.33
CA ASN A 461 1.47 13.61 9.43
C ASN A 461 0.93 15.00 9.82
N ILE A 462 0.58 15.21 11.08
CA ILE A 462 0.09 16.50 11.58
C ILE A 462 1.23 17.54 11.57
N ASN A 463 1.01 18.63 10.86
CA ASN A 463 1.87 19.83 10.90
C ASN A 463 1.68 20.51 12.26
N LYS A 464 2.65 20.33 13.13
CA LYS A 464 2.69 21.07 14.40
C LYS A 464 3.09 22.52 14.12
N THR A 465 2.29 23.47 14.47
CA THR A 465 2.67 24.88 14.49
C THR A 465 3.92 25.03 15.36
N LYS A 466 4.97 25.65 14.80
CA LYS A 466 6.15 26.04 15.55
C LYS A 466 5.81 27.13 16.53
#